data_f6ee49d038bdbd2f805ffdbec179fe6f
#
_entry.id   f6ee49d038bdbd2f805ffdbec179fe6f
#
_cell.length_a   1.000
_cell.length_b   1.000
_cell.length_c   1.000
_cell.angle_alpha   90.00
_cell.angle_beta   90.00
_cell.angle_gamma   90.00
#
_symmetry.space_group_name_H-M   'P 1'
#
loop_
_entity.id
_entity.type
_entity.pdbx_description
1 polymer ?
#
loop_
_entity_poly.entity_id
_entity_poly.type
_entity_poly.pdbx_seq_one_letter_code
_entity_poly.pdbx_strand_id
1 'polypeptide(L)'
;MEAEKVKCLIIGSGPAGYTAAIYAARANLSPVLYEGLQPGGQLTTTTDIENFPGYPEGISGTQMMDDLRRQAERFGTDLRYGVATAADLSRSPYKITIDEEKVIEAQTIIIATGAAAKYLGLEDEKKYAGMGVSACATCDGFFYRKKVVAVVGGGDTACEEASYLAGLASKVYLIVRKPFLRASKIMQERVMKDEK
;
A
#
# COMPACT_ATOMS: atom_id res chain seq x y z
N MET A 1 -30.14 -7.51 14.23
CA MET A 1 -29.43 -6.48 15.04
C MET A 1 -29.54 -5.16 14.30
N GLU A 2 -29.73 -4.05 15.01
CA GLU A 2 -29.76 -2.73 14.42
C GLU A 2 -28.33 -2.38 13.92
N ALA A 3 -28.20 -1.80 12.73
CA ALA A 3 -26.91 -1.43 12.20
C ALA A 3 -26.28 -0.29 13.00
N GLU A 4 -24.99 -0.40 13.29
CA GLU A 4 -24.24 0.67 13.97
C GLU A 4 -24.04 1.86 13.00
N LYS A 5 -24.32 3.08 13.46
CA LYS A 5 -24.19 4.30 12.65
C LYS A 5 -22.91 5.04 12.98
N VAL A 6 -22.11 5.34 11.97
CA VAL A 6 -20.84 6.07 12.10
C VAL A 6 -20.76 7.24 11.12
N LYS A 7 -20.08 8.34 11.50
CA LYS A 7 -19.87 9.48 10.60
C LYS A 7 -18.81 9.18 9.54
N CYS A 8 -17.70 8.61 9.96
CA CYS A 8 -16.55 8.30 9.11
C CYS A 8 -16.04 6.88 9.41
N LEU A 9 -16.08 6.01 8.41
CA LEU A 9 -15.53 4.67 8.48
C LEU A 9 -14.25 4.60 7.65
N ILE A 10 -13.17 4.10 8.23
CA ILE A 10 -11.90 3.89 7.55
C ILE A 10 -11.64 2.38 7.48
N ILE A 11 -11.31 1.87 6.29
CA ILE A 11 -11.04 0.46 6.07
C ILE A 11 -9.57 0.30 5.70
N GLY A 12 -8.80 -0.33 6.59
CA GLY A 12 -7.38 -0.58 6.44
C GLY A 12 -6.51 0.31 7.34
N SER A 13 -5.46 -0.27 7.89
CA SER A 13 -4.58 0.30 8.91
C SER A 13 -3.13 0.51 8.45
N GLY A 14 -2.90 0.56 7.15
CA GLY A 14 -1.62 1.01 6.63
C GLY A 14 -1.37 2.50 6.91
N PRO A 15 -0.23 3.07 6.47
CA PRO A 15 0.11 4.48 6.68
C PRO A 15 -1.01 5.43 6.23
N ALA A 16 -1.67 5.11 5.12
CA ALA A 16 -2.78 5.90 4.59
C ALA A 16 -3.99 5.88 5.53
N GLY A 17 -4.34 4.72 6.09
CA GLY A 17 -5.47 4.57 7.01
C GLY A 17 -5.25 5.32 8.32
N TYR A 18 -4.11 5.13 8.96
CA TYR A 18 -3.80 5.86 10.20
C TYR A 18 -3.65 7.36 9.98
N THR A 19 -3.04 7.79 8.86
CA THR A 19 -2.98 9.21 8.51
C THR A 19 -4.39 9.79 8.35
N ALA A 20 -5.27 9.12 7.61
CA ALA A 20 -6.66 9.54 7.45
C ALA A 20 -7.39 9.60 8.80
N ALA A 21 -7.17 8.62 9.67
CA ALA A 21 -7.76 8.55 11.00
C ALA A 21 -7.35 9.75 11.89
N ILE A 22 -6.05 10.08 11.90
CA ILE A 22 -5.51 11.23 12.61
C ILE A 22 -6.24 12.52 12.21
N TYR A 23 -6.34 12.78 10.90
CA TYR A 23 -6.95 14.00 10.40
C TYR A 23 -8.48 14.01 10.55
N ALA A 24 -9.16 12.88 10.34
CA ALA A 24 -10.59 12.77 10.57
C ALA A 24 -10.95 12.99 12.05
N ALA A 25 -10.16 12.43 12.98
CA ALA A 25 -10.33 12.65 14.41
C ALA A 25 -10.12 14.13 14.79
N ARG A 26 -9.06 14.77 14.26
CA ARG A 26 -8.79 16.20 14.46
C ARG A 26 -9.89 17.10 13.89
N ALA A 27 -10.59 16.66 12.85
CA ALA A 27 -11.78 17.32 12.28
C ALA A 27 -13.08 17.02 13.02
N ASN A 28 -13.03 16.35 14.19
CA ASN A 28 -14.17 15.97 15.01
C ASN A 28 -15.20 15.09 14.30
N LEU A 29 -14.73 14.20 13.42
CA LEU A 29 -15.57 13.25 12.70
C LEU A 29 -15.78 11.94 13.45
N SER A 30 -15.13 11.75 14.61
CA SER A 30 -15.20 10.51 15.42
C SER A 30 -15.02 9.26 14.55
N PRO A 31 -13.87 9.12 13.87
CA PRO A 31 -13.66 8.04 12.93
C PRO A 31 -13.59 6.68 13.62
N VAL A 32 -14.17 5.67 12.97
CA VAL A 32 -13.98 4.26 13.28
C VAL A 32 -13.08 3.67 12.21
N LEU A 33 -12.01 2.99 12.60
CA LEU A 33 -11.08 2.34 11.68
C LEU A 33 -11.04 0.83 11.94
N TYR A 34 -11.28 0.05 10.89
CA TYR A 34 -11.07 -1.40 10.92
C TYR A 34 -9.71 -1.77 10.37
N GLU A 35 -8.89 -2.41 11.22
CA GLU A 35 -7.47 -2.67 10.96
C GLU A 35 -7.21 -3.82 9.98
N GLY A 36 -8.20 -4.69 9.76
CA GLY A 36 -8.04 -5.88 8.92
C GLY A 36 -7.26 -7.01 9.62
N LEU A 37 -6.81 -8.00 8.84
CA LEU A 37 -6.09 -9.17 9.37
C LEU A 37 -4.65 -8.87 9.78
N GLN A 38 -4.06 -7.81 9.23
CA GLN A 38 -2.67 -7.42 9.48
C GLN A 38 -2.63 -5.93 9.87
N PRO A 39 -2.82 -5.61 11.17
CA PRO A 39 -2.70 -4.24 11.65
C PRO A 39 -1.35 -3.62 11.27
N GLY A 40 -1.36 -2.41 10.73
CA GLY A 40 -0.16 -1.74 10.21
C GLY A 40 0.17 -2.06 8.75
N GLY A 41 -0.43 -3.09 8.17
CA GLY A 41 -0.29 -3.43 6.75
C GLY A 41 1.11 -3.90 6.37
N GLN A 42 1.48 -3.70 5.11
CA GLN A 42 2.73 -4.25 4.54
C GLN A 42 4.01 -3.77 5.24
N LEU A 43 4.03 -2.57 5.79
CA LEU A 43 5.23 -2.05 6.45
C LEU A 43 5.64 -2.86 7.69
N THR A 44 4.70 -3.59 8.32
CA THR A 44 5.03 -4.47 9.45
C THR A 44 5.86 -5.70 9.05
N THR A 45 5.97 -5.98 7.75
CA THR A 45 6.82 -7.06 7.22
C THR A 45 8.16 -6.56 6.68
N THR A 46 8.38 -5.24 6.69
CA THR A 46 9.62 -4.59 6.26
C THR A 46 10.53 -4.35 7.48
N THR A 47 11.83 -4.58 7.34
CA THR A 47 12.79 -4.34 8.42
C THR A 47 13.02 -2.85 8.62
N ASP A 48 13.60 -2.18 7.63
CA ASP A 48 14.01 -0.78 7.74
C ASP A 48 13.30 0.09 6.70
N ILE A 49 12.84 1.26 7.15
CA ILE A 49 12.20 2.28 6.33
C ILE A 49 13.07 3.53 6.40
N GLU A 50 13.69 3.89 5.28
CA GLU A 50 14.60 5.04 5.17
C GLU A 50 13.98 6.22 4.41
N ASN A 51 12.84 6.01 3.76
CA ASN A 51 12.22 6.96 2.83
C ASN A 51 10.91 7.59 3.34
N PHE A 52 10.58 7.43 4.63
CA PHE A 52 9.45 8.12 5.23
C PHE A 52 9.91 9.40 5.95
N PRO A 53 9.39 10.59 5.60
CA PRO A 53 9.80 11.84 6.22
C PRO A 53 9.53 11.86 7.73
N GLY A 54 10.50 12.35 8.51
CA GLY A 54 10.40 12.43 9.96
C GLY A 54 11.32 11.46 10.72
N TYR A 55 11.93 10.50 10.00
CA TYR A 55 12.87 9.53 10.59
C TYR A 55 14.22 9.63 9.87
N PRO A 56 15.08 10.61 10.21
CA PRO A 56 16.34 10.86 9.49
C PRO A 56 17.34 9.71 9.57
N GLU A 57 17.28 8.88 10.61
CA GLU A 57 18.12 7.71 10.80
C GLU A 57 17.45 6.39 10.35
N GLY A 58 16.28 6.50 9.70
CA GLY A 58 15.44 5.34 9.41
C GLY A 58 14.64 4.85 10.64
N ILE A 59 13.77 3.91 10.42
CA ILE A 59 12.96 3.28 11.47
C ILE A 59 12.51 1.90 11.02
N SER A 60 12.33 0.95 11.94
CA SER A 60 11.69 -0.32 11.59
C SER A 60 10.22 -0.13 11.23
N GLY A 61 9.74 -0.90 10.25
CA GLY A 61 8.35 -0.80 9.80
C GLY A 61 7.35 -1.03 10.93
N THR A 62 7.63 -1.99 11.82
CA THR A 62 6.77 -2.27 12.98
C THR A 62 6.69 -1.09 13.93
N GLN A 63 7.83 -0.46 14.25
CA GLN A 63 7.86 0.69 15.15
C GLN A 63 7.13 1.89 14.55
N MET A 64 7.36 2.18 13.28
CA MET A 64 6.68 3.28 12.60
C MET A 64 5.16 3.10 12.59
N MET A 65 4.69 1.86 12.33
CA MET A 65 3.25 1.60 12.31
C MET A 65 2.63 1.67 13.69
N ASP A 66 3.37 1.27 14.75
CA ASP A 66 2.93 1.44 16.13
C ASP A 66 2.85 2.93 16.52
N ASP A 67 3.81 3.74 16.11
CA ASP A 67 3.79 5.19 16.34
C ASP A 67 2.58 5.86 15.68
N LEU A 68 2.26 5.51 14.42
CA LEU A 68 1.09 6.01 13.71
C LEU A 68 -0.22 5.55 14.37
N ARG A 69 -0.29 4.29 14.80
CA ARG A 69 -1.44 3.72 15.51
C ARG A 69 -1.71 4.49 16.80
N ARG A 70 -0.68 4.65 17.65
CA ARG A 70 -0.78 5.40 18.91
C ARG A 70 -1.14 6.85 18.68
N GLN A 71 -0.67 7.47 17.60
CA GLN A 71 -1.04 8.83 17.26
C GLN A 71 -2.53 8.91 16.88
N ALA A 72 -3.07 7.97 16.12
CA ALA A 72 -4.49 7.92 15.78
C ALA A 72 -5.36 7.73 17.02
N GLU A 73 -4.99 6.81 17.93
CA GLU A 73 -5.68 6.58 19.20
C GLU A 73 -5.67 7.83 20.08
N ARG A 74 -4.54 8.52 20.18
CA ARG A 74 -4.41 9.76 20.97
C ARG A 74 -5.39 10.86 20.54
N PHE A 75 -5.75 10.93 19.26
CA PHE A 75 -6.74 11.87 18.75
C PHE A 75 -8.19 11.35 18.83
N GLY A 76 -8.41 10.15 19.37
CA GLY A 76 -9.74 9.62 19.60
C GLY A 76 -10.32 8.82 18.44
N THR A 77 -9.48 8.26 17.58
CA THR A 77 -9.92 7.24 16.60
C THR A 77 -10.31 5.97 17.33
N ASP A 78 -11.48 5.43 17.04
CA ASP A 78 -11.91 4.10 17.49
C ASP A 78 -11.30 3.03 16.57
N LEU A 79 -10.21 2.40 17.02
CA LEU A 79 -9.51 1.35 16.30
C LEU A 79 -10.11 0.00 16.64
N ARG A 80 -10.49 -0.76 15.60
CA ARG A 80 -11.17 -2.04 15.74
C ARG A 80 -10.51 -3.11 14.89
N TYR A 81 -10.45 -4.31 15.45
CA TYR A 81 -10.10 -5.49 14.67
C TYR A 81 -11.32 -5.96 13.85
N GLY A 82 -11.09 -6.49 12.67
CA GLY A 82 -12.11 -7.04 11.79
C GLY A 82 -11.85 -6.74 10.31
N VAL A 83 -12.53 -7.47 9.44
CA VAL A 83 -12.38 -7.41 7.99
C VAL A 83 -13.67 -6.96 7.34
N ALA A 84 -13.59 -5.94 6.47
CA ALA A 84 -14.72 -5.58 5.62
C ALA A 84 -14.88 -6.64 4.52
N THR A 85 -15.97 -7.41 4.59
CA THR A 85 -16.25 -8.53 3.68
C THR A 85 -17.23 -8.18 2.56
N ALA A 86 -18.08 -7.15 2.75
CA ALA A 86 -18.97 -6.66 1.72
C ALA A 86 -19.22 -5.15 1.87
N ALA A 87 -19.53 -4.49 0.76
CA ALA A 87 -19.87 -3.07 0.72
C ALA A 87 -21.05 -2.81 -0.23
N ASP A 88 -22.06 -2.10 0.26
CA ASP A 88 -23.10 -1.47 -0.57
C ASP A 88 -22.87 0.05 -0.57
N LEU A 89 -22.36 0.55 -1.69
CA LEU A 89 -22.05 1.95 -1.92
C LEU A 89 -23.09 2.65 -2.82
N SER A 90 -24.23 2.02 -3.08
CA SER A 90 -25.23 2.52 -4.02
C SER A 90 -25.95 3.78 -3.52
N ARG A 91 -26.05 3.96 -2.20
CA ARG A 91 -26.72 5.11 -1.55
C ARG A 91 -26.14 5.39 -0.17
N SER A 92 -26.19 6.64 0.27
CA SER A 92 -25.85 7.03 1.66
C SER A 92 -27.06 6.82 2.59
N PRO A 93 -26.85 6.39 3.86
CA PRO A 93 -25.58 5.94 4.40
C PRO A 93 -25.11 4.65 3.73
N TYR A 94 -23.82 4.54 3.52
CA TYR A 94 -23.20 3.35 2.93
C TYR A 94 -23.21 2.19 3.92
N LYS A 95 -23.40 0.96 3.42
CA LYS A 95 -23.41 -0.23 4.29
C LYS A 95 -22.18 -1.08 4.08
N ILE A 96 -21.45 -1.31 5.17
CA ILE A 96 -20.28 -2.19 5.18
C ILE A 96 -20.53 -3.34 6.12
N THR A 97 -20.30 -4.55 5.63
CA THR A 97 -20.36 -5.77 6.43
C THR A 97 -18.96 -6.11 6.93
N ILE A 98 -18.82 -6.30 8.22
CA ILE A 98 -17.58 -6.70 8.89
C ILE A 98 -17.72 -8.15 9.35
N ASP A 99 -16.72 -8.97 9.03
CA ASP A 99 -16.61 -10.39 9.43
C ASP A 99 -17.87 -11.21 9.11
N GLU A 100 -18.53 -10.88 7.97
CA GLU A 100 -19.78 -11.51 7.47
C GLU A 100 -21.01 -11.31 8.35
N GLU A 101 -20.90 -10.67 9.51
CA GLU A 101 -21.96 -10.59 10.52
C GLU A 101 -22.41 -9.18 10.84
N LYS A 102 -21.48 -8.28 11.13
CA LYS A 102 -21.78 -6.94 11.63
C LYS A 102 -21.96 -5.93 10.50
N VAL A 103 -23.11 -5.27 10.45
CA VAL A 103 -23.39 -4.20 9.47
C VAL A 103 -23.16 -2.84 10.10
N ILE A 104 -22.36 -2.00 9.42
CA ILE A 104 -22.10 -0.61 9.76
C ILE A 104 -22.69 0.30 8.70
N GLU A 105 -23.49 1.29 9.12
CA GLU A 105 -24.00 2.37 8.27
C GLU A 105 -23.09 3.60 8.45
N ALA A 106 -22.31 3.92 7.42
CA ALA A 106 -21.38 5.02 7.40
C ALA A 106 -21.86 6.19 6.53
N GLN A 107 -21.77 7.43 7.03
CA GLN A 107 -22.04 8.62 6.22
C GLN A 107 -20.94 8.84 5.19
N THR A 108 -19.70 8.58 5.55
CA THR A 108 -18.52 8.65 4.67
C THR A 108 -17.61 7.44 4.88
N ILE A 109 -16.91 7.02 3.82
CA ILE A 109 -15.98 5.88 3.86
C ILE A 109 -14.64 6.31 3.26
N ILE A 110 -13.55 5.91 3.92
CA ILE A 110 -12.20 5.99 3.37
C ILE A 110 -11.69 4.56 3.17
N ILE A 111 -11.39 4.20 1.94
CA ILE A 111 -10.85 2.89 1.58
C ILE A 111 -9.32 3.02 1.51
N ALA A 112 -8.63 2.42 2.47
CA ALA A 112 -7.18 2.45 2.62
C ALA A 112 -6.59 1.03 2.71
N THR A 113 -7.15 0.10 1.93
CA THR A 113 -6.84 -1.34 1.99
C THR A 113 -5.49 -1.72 1.39
N GLY A 114 -4.79 -0.75 0.79
CA GLY A 114 -3.49 -0.97 0.18
C GLY A 114 -3.54 -1.87 -1.06
N ALA A 115 -2.39 -2.47 -1.37
CA ALA A 115 -2.23 -3.40 -2.48
C ALA A 115 -1.23 -4.49 -2.08
N ALA A 116 -1.32 -5.65 -2.72
CA ALA A 116 -0.36 -6.71 -2.59
C ALA A 116 0.45 -6.86 -3.89
N ALA A 117 1.74 -7.08 -3.75
CA ALA A 117 2.60 -7.38 -4.88
C ALA A 117 2.21 -8.70 -5.54
N LYS A 118 2.27 -8.74 -6.87
CA LYS A 118 2.09 -9.96 -7.64
C LYS A 118 3.45 -10.55 -7.97
N TYR A 119 3.81 -11.60 -7.28
CA TYR A 119 5.02 -12.37 -7.55
C TYR A 119 4.79 -13.36 -8.71
N LEU A 120 5.88 -13.88 -9.27
CA LEU A 120 5.84 -14.89 -10.32
C LEU A 120 5.44 -16.27 -9.80
N GLY A 121 5.61 -16.50 -8.50
CA GLY A 121 5.35 -17.78 -7.83
C GLY A 121 6.53 -18.74 -7.86
N LEU A 122 7.74 -18.24 -8.06
CA LEU A 122 8.96 -19.03 -8.00
C LEU A 122 9.39 -19.23 -6.54
N GLU A 123 9.88 -20.42 -6.21
CA GLU A 123 10.35 -20.75 -4.83
C GLU A 123 11.44 -19.78 -4.35
N ASP A 124 12.34 -19.41 -5.24
CA ASP A 124 13.46 -18.53 -4.95
C ASP A 124 13.05 -17.08 -4.66
N GLU A 125 11.86 -16.62 -5.02
CA GLU A 125 11.40 -15.26 -4.74
C GLU A 125 11.41 -14.96 -3.24
N LYS A 126 10.93 -15.90 -2.43
CA LYS A 126 10.93 -15.77 -0.97
C LYS A 126 12.34 -15.81 -0.38
N LYS A 127 13.20 -16.67 -0.95
CA LYS A 127 14.59 -16.83 -0.50
C LYS A 127 15.43 -15.58 -0.72
N TYR A 128 15.20 -14.88 -1.83
CA TYR A 128 15.97 -13.69 -2.23
C TYR A 128 15.22 -12.38 -1.99
N ALA A 129 14.06 -12.41 -1.31
CA ALA A 129 13.34 -11.19 -0.92
C ALA A 129 14.26 -10.28 -0.09
N GLY A 130 14.41 -9.01 -0.51
CA GLY A 130 15.36 -8.05 0.08
C GLY A 130 16.85 -8.30 -0.25
N MET A 131 17.18 -9.42 -0.92
CA MET A 131 18.55 -9.77 -1.29
C MET A 131 18.76 -9.85 -2.82
N GLY A 132 17.93 -9.17 -3.59
CA GLY A 132 17.99 -9.15 -5.06
C GLY A 132 16.64 -9.28 -5.72
N VAL A 133 15.63 -9.80 -5.03
CA VAL A 133 14.24 -9.84 -5.46
C VAL A 133 13.43 -8.84 -4.67
N SER A 134 12.79 -7.92 -5.37
CA SER A 134 11.94 -6.88 -4.80
C SER A 134 10.66 -6.71 -5.64
N ALA A 135 9.61 -6.20 -5.01
CA ALA A 135 8.38 -5.81 -5.69
C ALA A 135 8.10 -4.30 -5.57
N CYS A 136 9.13 -3.52 -5.20
CA CYS A 136 9.01 -2.06 -5.01
C CYS A 136 10.32 -1.38 -5.43
N ALA A 137 10.36 -0.80 -6.62
CA ALA A 137 11.55 -0.12 -7.11
C ALA A 137 11.88 1.16 -6.32
N THR A 138 10.88 1.89 -5.84
CA THR A 138 11.08 3.11 -5.03
C THR A 138 11.58 2.80 -3.62
N CYS A 139 11.30 1.60 -3.10
CA CYS A 139 11.79 1.16 -1.79
C CYS A 139 13.27 0.73 -1.88
N ASP A 140 13.57 -0.14 -2.85
CA ASP A 140 14.83 -0.89 -2.87
C ASP A 140 15.80 -0.44 -3.99
N GLY A 141 15.31 0.32 -4.96
CA GLY A 141 16.09 0.70 -6.16
C GLY A 141 17.40 1.43 -5.84
N PHE A 142 17.45 2.18 -4.75
CA PHE A 142 18.65 2.89 -4.31
C PHE A 142 19.83 1.93 -4.06
N PHE A 143 19.59 0.73 -3.51
CA PHE A 143 20.64 -0.29 -3.24
C PHE A 143 21.19 -0.92 -4.51
N TYR A 144 20.50 -0.75 -5.65
CA TYR A 144 20.88 -1.28 -6.95
C TYR A 144 21.45 -0.23 -7.92
N ARG A 145 21.86 0.94 -7.41
CA ARG A 145 22.50 1.98 -8.22
C ARG A 145 23.71 1.43 -8.97
N LYS A 146 23.81 1.82 -10.26
CA LYS A 146 24.87 1.40 -11.19
C LYS A 146 24.97 -0.11 -11.44
N LYS A 147 24.02 -0.90 -10.95
CA LYS A 147 23.92 -2.33 -11.25
C LYS A 147 23.04 -2.58 -12.49
N VAL A 148 23.12 -3.77 -13.03
CA VAL A 148 22.19 -4.25 -14.06
C VAL A 148 21.02 -4.90 -13.35
N VAL A 149 19.80 -4.51 -13.70
CA VAL A 149 18.57 -4.99 -13.06
C VAL A 149 17.58 -5.49 -14.10
N ALA A 150 16.59 -6.28 -13.68
CA ALA A 150 15.50 -6.73 -14.50
C ALA A 150 14.16 -6.41 -13.83
N VAL A 151 13.19 -5.95 -14.62
CA VAL A 151 11.80 -5.77 -14.22
C VAL A 151 10.95 -6.75 -15.00
N VAL A 152 10.12 -7.53 -14.30
CA VAL A 152 9.24 -8.53 -14.93
C VAL A 152 7.82 -8.04 -14.93
N GLY A 153 7.26 -7.79 -16.12
CA GLY A 153 5.90 -7.30 -16.28
C GLY A 153 5.74 -6.45 -17.53
N GLY A 154 4.51 -6.12 -17.88
CA GLY A 154 4.21 -5.32 -19.08
C GLY A 154 3.01 -4.40 -18.91
N GLY A 155 2.57 -4.14 -17.66
CA GLY A 155 1.56 -3.14 -17.31
C GLY A 155 2.18 -1.81 -16.88
N ASP A 156 1.34 -0.85 -16.49
CA ASP A 156 1.79 0.50 -16.07
C ASP A 156 2.82 0.44 -14.95
N THR A 157 2.58 -0.34 -13.89
CA THR A 157 3.51 -0.51 -12.78
C THR A 157 4.90 -0.96 -13.25
N ALA A 158 4.97 -1.98 -14.12
CA ALA A 158 6.27 -2.47 -14.60
C ALA A 158 7.01 -1.43 -15.44
N CYS A 159 6.29 -0.66 -16.25
CA CYS A 159 6.86 0.43 -17.04
C CYS A 159 7.33 1.60 -16.16
N GLU A 160 6.56 1.94 -15.13
CA GLU A 160 6.90 2.98 -14.17
C GLU A 160 8.16 2.60 -13.38
N GLU A 161 8.20 1.40 -12.84
CA GLU A 161 9.36 0.90 -12.10
C GLU A 161 10.61 0.75 -12.97
N ALA A 162 10.46 0.29 -14.22
CA ALA A 162 11.57 0.24 -15.17
C ALA A 162 12.13 1.64 -15.45
N SER A 163 11.27 2.63 -15.70
CA SER A 163 11.68 4.03 -15.91
C SER A 163 12.36 4.62 -14.68
N TYR A 164 11.85 4.32 -13.48
CA TYR A 164 12.47 4.77 -12.22
C TYR A 164 13.87 4.16 -12.06
N LEU A 165 13.98 2.85 -12.24
CA LEU A 165 15.26 2.13 -12.14
C LEU A 165 16.26 2.55 -13.21
N ALA A 166 15.85 2.95 -14.41
CA ALA A 166 16.73 3.48 -15.44
C ALA A 166 17.47 4.76 -14.99
N GLY A 167 16.85 5.55 -14.11
CA GLY A 167 17.51 6.69 -13.46
C GLY A 167 18.64 6.29 -12.49
N LEU A 168 18.61 5.10 -11.95
CA LEU A 168 19.53 4.60 -10.90
C LEU A 168 20.52 3.57 -11.43
N ALA A 169 20.04 2.57 -12.15
CA ALA A 169 20.80 1.42 -12.64
C ALA A 169 21.70 1.79 -13.82
N SER A 170 22.67 0.92 -14.11
CA SER A 170 23.48 1.03 -15.33
C SER A 170 22.75 0.49 -16.56
N LYS A 171 21.84 -0.50 -16.37
CA LYS A 171 20.99 -1.05 -17.40
C LYS A 171 19.76 -1.71 -16.78
N VAL A 172 18.62 -1.61 -17.46
CA VAL A 172 17.35 -2.24 -17.06
C VAL A 172 16.86 -3.15 -18.17
N TYR A 173 16.58 -4.41 -17.85
CA TYR A 173 15.89 -5.33 -18.72
C TYR A 173 14.41 -5.38 -18.36
N LEU A 174 13.52 -4.96 -19.26
CA LEU A 174 12.08 -5.14 -19.09
C LEU A 174 11.66 -6.47 -19.75
N ILE A 175 11.33 -7.45 -18.92
CA ILE A 175 10.98 -8.80 -19.37
C ILE A 175 9.47 -8.93 -19.48
N VAL A 176 8.97 -9.11 -20.69
CA VAL A 176 7.53 -9.16 -20.98
C VAL A 176 7.17 -10.50 -21.63
N ARG A 177 6.17 -11.19 -21.09
CA ARG A 177 5.74 -12.50 -21.60
C ARG A 177 5.10 -12.43 -22.99
N LYS A 178 4.41 -11.32 -23.31
CA LYS A 178 3.74 -11.10 -24.59
C LYS A 178 4.59 -10.18 -25.48
N PRO A 179 4.44 -10.24 -26.81
CA PRO A 179 5.18 -9.36 -27.73
C PRO A 179 4.72 -7.88 -27.70
N PHE A 180 3.91 -7.49 -26.73
CA PHE A 180 3.41 -6.13 -26.53
C PHE A 180 3.23 -5.81 -25.05
N LEU A 181 3.36 -4.53 -24.73
CA LEU A 181 3.06 -3.98 -23.42
C LEU A 181 1.54 -3.74 -23.28
N ARG A 182 1.01 -3.94 -22.09
CA ARG A 182 -0.38 -3.65 -21.73
C ARG A 182 -0.54 -2.31 -20.99
N ALA A 183 0.57 -1.64 -20.76
CA ALA A 183 0.61 -0.32 -20.14
C ALA A 183 -0.13 0.73 -20.98
N SER A 184 -0.47 1.85 -20.39
CA SER A 184 -1.00 3.02 -21.10
C SER A 184 -0.01 3.50 -22.16
N LYS A 185 -0.49 4.12 -23.24
CA LYS A 185 0.37 4.58 -24.34
C LYS A 185 1.49 5.50 -23.86
N ILE A 186 1.19 6.39 -22.93
CA ILE A 186 2.19 7.32 -22.37
C ILE A 186 3.33 6.58 -21.64
N MET A 187 3.00 5.52 -20.91
CA MET A 187 3.99 4.72 -20.20
C MET A 187 4.82 3.85 -21.15
N GLN A 188 4.18 3.30 -22.20
CA GLN A 188 4.89 2.61 -23.29
C GLN A 188 5.91 3.54 -23.96
N GLU A 189 5.48 4.74 -24.35
CA GLU A 189 6.37 5.72 -25.00
C GLU A 189 7.54 6.12 -24.10
N ARG A 190 7.30 6.28 -22.79
CA ARG A 190 8.36 6.63 -21.84
C ARG A 190 9.42 5.55 -21.76
N VAL A 191 9.01 4.30 -21.59
CA VAL A 191 9.92 3.14 -21.47
C VAL A 191 10.70 2.92 -22.78
N MET A 192 10.02 3.04 -23.94
CA MET A 192 10.65 2.80 -25.25
C MET A 192 11.62 3.89 -25.68
N LYS A 193 11.55 5.07 -25.08
CA LYS A 193 12.48 6.19 -25.33
C LYS A 193 13.70 6.20 -24.40
N ASP A 194 13.69 5.36 -23.35
CA ASP A 194 14.81 5.28 -22.43
C ASP A 194 15.97 4.48 -23.06
N GLU A 195 17.19 5.02 -22.96
CA GLU A 195 18.39 4.42 -23.57
C GLU A 195 18.98 3.28 -22.73
N LYS A 196 18.57 3.16 -21.50
CA LYS A 196 19.06 2.13 -20.57
C LYS A 196 18.12 0.95 -20.46
#